data_41eccd20fa13339ad1834021a355208d
#
_entry.id   41eccd20fa13339ad1834021a355208d
#
_cell.length_a   1.000
_cell.length_b   1.000
_cell.length_c   1.000
_cell.angle_alpha   90.00
_cell.angle_beta   90.00
_cell.angle_gamma   90.00
#
_symmetry.space_group_name_H-M   'P 1'
#
loop_
_entity.id
_entity.type
_entity.pdbx_description
1 polymer ?
#
loop_
_entity_poly.entity_id
_entity_poly.type
_entity_poly.pdbx_seq_one_letter_code
_entity_poly.pdbx_strand_id
1 'polypeptide(L)'
;MTEQPGSPDPAYSPSGGRHYRHPSKGQRVALAAGVVIAVAAVVAAVTILVRSGSTDTASGSSATPSTNASAAAGSAGSADTSATANCALTVAAAPEIADAVGTVAAQTKDCQITVSAVDPADFATSWTAAGATHPDVWIPDSSVWVSWASGAGVTVPAGPPSIATSPVVYALAAPTAQALSAAGPVTVKSLLGTRLSATPIRMGLPAPRESADAIGGIFALQSAVAGQSDARAALTWGLRSSPANLPTAGSDPLARIGSDPGTAVPVSEQALWAHNQQAGSAQAVAVYPTAGAELDYPYVELDSGDDSGASDELLRSLLAADGTAALQSVGFRDPSGSAGAALTGAAGINPQTPSGTALSDAAAVESAVHDVEVSNEPSRLLAILDISGSMQAQVPGSGGQTRIDLAKAAAKRGLSLYPPDSEIGMWVFSTNLTPTTDYRELVPVGTLAPGPDGVTGQRKLAQALDGAQAIPDGGTGLYDTTLAAVRALRPNWDPNRVNTVLILSDGMNDDANSTSLPDLLTTLKNEADPQKPVTVISIGFGPDSDVNALTQISNATGGATYISLDPNNIGEIFLDAVGQRMCRPNCGAG
;
A
#
# COMPACT_ATOMS: atom_id res chain seq x y z
N MET A 1 -62.64 -2.45 -30.48
CA MET A 1 -63.56 -2.32 -29.34
C MET A 1 -62.88 -2.89 -28.12
N THR A 2 -62.57 -1.97 -27.31
CA THR A 2 -62.36 -1.89 -25.84
C THR A 2 -61.18 -2.63 -25.24
N GLU A 3 -60.17 -1.84 -25.04
CA GLU A 3 -59.09 -2.01 -24.03
C GLU A 3 -59.66 -2.13 -22.63
N GLN A 4 -58.97 -2.94 -21.80
CA GLN A 4 -59.05 -2.80 -20.34
C GLN A 4 -57.63 -2.71 -19.78
N PRO A 5 -57.39 -1.81 -18.81
CA PRO A 5 -56.07 -1.48 -18.33
C PRO A 5 -55.58 -2.42 -17.21
N GLY A 6 -54.26 -2.59 -17.17
CA GLY A 6 -53.55 -3.40 -16.19
C GLY A 6 -53.60 -2.83 -14.77
N SER A 7 -53.55 -3.71 -13.81
CA SER A 7 -53.42 -3.45 -12.36
C SER A 7 -51.97 -3.06 -12.01
N PRO A 8 -51.76 -2.18 -11.03
CA PRO A 8 -50.42 -1.79 -10.60
C PRO A 8 -49.85 -2.80 -9.59
N ASP A 9 -48.53 -2.98 -9.68
CA ASP A 9 -47.69 -3.72 -8.74
C ASP A 9 -47.70 -3.10 -7.33
N PRO A 10 -47.60 -3.91 -6.27
CA PRO A 10 -47.54 -3.41 -4.90
C PRO A 10 -46.17 -2.84 -4.54
N ALA A 11 -46.18 -1.63 -4.01
CA ALA A 11 -45.03 -0.91 -3.49
C ALA A 11 -44.34 -1.67 -2.34
N TYR A 12 -43.04 -1.81 -2.46
CA TYR A 12 -42.11 -2.33 -1.43
C TYR A 12 -41.86 -1.22 -0.39
N SER A 13 -42.20 -1.46 0.86
CA SER A 13 -41.87 -0.59 2.00
C SER A 13 -40.64 -1.10 2.71
N PRO A 14 -39.62 -0.27 2.97
CA PRO A 14 -38.45 -0.68 3.75
C PRO A 14 -38.75 -0.58 5.25
N SER A 15 -38.65 -1.68 5.98
CA SER A 15 -38.77 -1.73 7.44
C SER A 15 -37.40 -1.88 8.11
N GLY A 16 -37.10 -0.97 9.03
CA GLY A 16 -36.37 -1.26 10.25
C GLY A 16 -34.85 -1.02 10.23
N GLY A 17 -34.45 0.24 10.36
CA GLY A 17 -33.09 0.58 10.77
C GLY A 17 -32.79 0.14 12.21
N ARG A 18 -31.78 -0.69 12.41
CA ARG A 18 -31.19 -0.96 13.74
C ARG A 18 -30.09 0.05 14.00
N HIS A 19 -30.28 0.90 15.02
CA HIS A 19 -29.25 1.80 15.53
C HIS A 19 -28.12 0.98 16.18
N TYR A 20 -26.93 1.01 15.60
CA TYR A 20 -25.70 0.54 16.22
C TYR A 20 -25.16 1.63 17.14
N ARG A 21 -24.90 1.29 18.41
CA ARG A 21 -24.22 2.15 19.37
C ARG A 21 -22.71 2.11 19.08
N HIS A 22 -22.10 3.28 18.84
CA HIS A 22 -20.65 3.44 18.79
C HIS A 22 -20.02 3.09 20.15
N PRO A 23 -18.87 2.39 20.17
CA PRO A 23 -18.12 2.18 21.39
C PRO A 23 -17.56 3.51 21.92
N SER A 24 -17.56 3.67 23.25
CA SER A 24 -17.13 4.89 23.92
C SER A 24 -15.62 5.16 23.73
N LYS A 25 -15.24 6.45 23.72
CA LYS A 25 -13.84 6.92 23.55
C LYS A 25 -12.80 6.20 24.45
N GLY A 26 -13.20 5.62 25.56
CA GLY A 26 -12.29 4.92 26.49
C GLY A 26 -11.77 3.56 25.99
N GLN A 27 -12.48 2.89 25.07
CA GLN A 27 -12.03 1.58 24.54
C GLN A 27 -10.97 1.72 23.42
N ARG A 28 -10.94 2.86 22.73
CA ARG A 28 -9.94 3.09 21.67
C ARG A 28 -8.54 3.42 22.20
N VAL A 29 -8.46 4.01 23.41
CA VAL A 29 -7.18 4.33 24.06
C VAL A 29 -6.50 3.07 24.61
N ALA A 30 -7.25 2.05 25.02
CA ALA A 30 -6.68 0.81 25.56
C ALA A 30 -6.03 -0.09 24.49
N LEU A 31 -6.48 -0.02 23.23
CA LEU A 31 -5.88 -0.79 22.13
C LEU A 31 -4.58 -0.14 21.60
N ALA A 32 -4.52 1.19 21.55
CA ALA A 32 -3.31 1.91 21.13
C ALA A 32 -2.15 1.76 22.14
N ALA A 33 -2.46 1.72 23.45
CA ALA A 33 -1.45 1.53 24.51
C ALA A 33 -0.83 0.12 24.51
N GLY A 34 -1.56 -0.91 24.07
CA GLY A 34 -1.08 -2.29 24.03
C GLY A 34 -0.01 -2.53 22.95
N VAL A 35 -0.11 -1.86 21.81
CA VAL A 35 0.83 -2.01 20.70
C VAL A 35 2.15 -1.27 20.98
N VAL A 36 2.11 -0.10 21.61
CA VAL A 36 3.31 0.68 21.97
C VAL A 36 4.19 -0.05 23.01
N ILE A 37 3.59 -0.80 23.95
CA ILE A 37 4.33 -1.56 24.97
C ILE A 37 5.03 -2.78 24.36
N ALA A 38 4.47 -3.40 23.32
CA ALA A 38 5.08 -4.56 22.67
C ALA A 38 6.30 -4.18 21.82
N VAL A 39 6.29 -3.02 21.15
CA VAL A 39 7.42 -2.52 20.36
C VAL A 39 8.58 -2.09 21.26
N ALA A 40 8.32 -1.43 22.39
CA ALA A 40 9.36 -1.02 23.34
C ALA A 40 10.09 -2.22 23.99
N ALA A 41 9.44 -3.37 24.15
CA ALA A 41 10.07 -4.57 24.69
C ALA A 41 11.04 -5.25 23.71
N VAL A 42 10.79 -5.15 22.41
CA VAL A 42 11.67 -5.74 21.37
C VAL A 42 12.93 -4.89 21.17
N VAL A 43 12.82 -3.57 21.22
CA VAL A 43 13.98 -2.65 21.12
C VAL A 43 14.92 -2.79 22.32
N ALA A 44 14.40 -2.99 23.55
CA ALA A 44 15.22 -3.21 24.74
C ALA A 44 16.01 -4.53 24.71
N ALA A 45 15.47 -5.58 24.08
CA ALA A 45 16.14 -6.88 23.97
C ALA A 45 17.30 -6.86 22.97
N VAL A 46 17.21 -6.09 21.89
CA VAL A 46 18.28 -5.96 20.88
C VAL A 46 19.46 -5.13 21.41
N THR A 47 19.21 -4.11 22.23
CA THR A 47 20.27 -3.25 22.78
C THR A 47 21.12 -3.94 23.84
N ILE A 48 20.61 -4.99 24.51
CA ILE A 48 21.36 -5.76 25.53
C ILE A 48 22.30 -6.78 24.86
N LEU A 49 22.00 -7.26 23.66
CA LEU A 49 22.81 -8.26 22.95
C LEU A 49 24.04 -7.66 22.23
N VAL A 50 24.07 -6.36 21.98
CA VAL A 50 25.21 -5.69 21.30
C VAL A 50 26.29 -5.22 22.30
N ARG A 51 26.02 -5.23 23.62
CA ARG A 51 26.93 -4.69 24.65
C ARG A 51 27.78 -5.71 25.40
N SER A 52 27.77 -6.99 25.02
CA SER A 52 28.50 -8.06 25.71
C SER A 52 29.65 -8.67 24.90
N GLY A 53 30.38 -7.89 24.15
CA GLY A 53 31.55 -8.40 23.43
C GLY A 53 32.60 -7.35 23.16
N SER A 54 33.42 -7.02 24.17
CA SER A 54 34.82 -6.63 24.02
C SER A 54 35.43 -6.28 25.39
N THR A 55 36.16 -7.19 25.94
CA THR A 55 37.11 -6.96 27.01
C THR A 55 38.52 -7.10 26.48
N ASP A 56 39.44 -6.36 27.14
CA ASP A 56 40.89 -6.47 27.19
C ASP A 56 41.67 -5.48 26.32
N THR A 57 42.69 -4.81 26.78
CA THR A 57 43.53 -4.69 27.97
C THR A 57 44.44 -3.45 27.84
N ALA A 58 44.51 -2.69 28.85
CA ALA A 58 45.67 -2.34 29.70
C ALA A 58 46.72 -1.32 29.27
N SER A 59 47.04 -0.50 30.28
CA SER A 59 48.30 0.20 30.62
C SER A 59 48.49 1.60 29.96
N GLY A 60 48.51 2.69 30.63
CA GLY A 60 49.07 3.09 31.89
C GLY A 60 49.93 4.32 31.67
N SER A 61 49.66 5.41 32.29
CA SER A 61 50.64 6.23 33.00
C SER A 61 50.17 7.67 33.25
N SER A 62 50.23 7.98 34.47
CA SER A 62 50.05 9.23 35.21
C SER A 62 50.93 10.40 34.79
N ALA A 63 50.38 11.62 34.92
CA ALA A 63 51.01 12.71 35.65
C ALA A 63 50.15 14.01 35.63
N THR A 64 49.70 14.47 36.76
CA THR A 64 49.46 15.84 37.19
C THR A 64 50.69 16.30 37.97
N PRO A 65 50.85 17.53 38.44
CA PRO A 65 50.09 18.79 38.35
C PRO A 65 50.95 20.05 38.14
N SER A 66 50.39 21.26 38.14
CA SER A 66 50.71 22.40 38.98
C SER A 66 50.36 23.78 38.35
N THR A 67 49.45 24.40 38.98
CA THR A 67 49.38 25.79 39.49
C THR A 67 50.44 26.75 39.03
N ASN A 68 50.04 27.96 38.56
CA ASN A 68 50.27 29.20 39.30
C ASN A 68 49.48 30.40 38.72
N ALA A 69 48.90 31.14 39.63
CA ALA A 69 48.28 32.44 39.45
C ALA A 69 49.33 33.52 39.34
N SER A 70 49.07 34.59 38.58
CA SER A 70 49.44 35.92 39.02
C SER A 70 48.59 36.99 38.33
N ALA A 71 48.04 37.86 39.14
CA ALA A 71 47.25 39.02 38.77
C ALA A 71 48.13 40.17 38.28
N ALA A 72 47.62 40.94 37.29
CA ALA A 72 47.94 42.34 37.16
C ALA A 72 46.76 43.11 36.60
N ALA A 73 46.30 44.08 37.36
CA ALA A 73 45.25 45.01 37.01
C ALA A 73 45.78 46.09 36.02
N GLY A 74 44.94 46.51 35.09
CA GLY A 74 45.19 47.63 34.19
C GLY A 74 43.91 48.11 33.53
N SER A 75 43.48 49.26 33.96
CA SER A 75 42.29 50.09 33.72
C SER A 75 41.77 50.21 32.29
N ALA A 76 40.43 50.24 32.23
CA ALA A 76 39.53 51.14 31.51
C ALA A 76 39.80 51.46 30.03
N GLY A 77 38.94 50.90 29.20
CA GLY A 77 38.51 51.42 27.91
C GLY A 77 37.15 50.84 27.63
N SER A 78 36.13 51.68 27.84
CA SER A 78 34.78 51.36 27.39
C SER A 78 34.77 51.35 25.87
N ALA A 79 34.90 50.18 25.28
CA ALA A 79 34.43 49.95 23.95
C ALA A 79 33.12 49.15 24.09
N ASP A 80 32.04 49.76 23.66
CA ASP A 80 30.78 49.06 23.35
C ASP A 80 31.06 47.98 22.33
N THR A 81 31.51 46.83 22.76
CA THR A 81 31.35 45.60 22.06
C THR A 81 29.95 45.13 22.44
N SER A 82 28.96 45.51 21.63
CA SER A 82 27.78 44.70 21.45
C SER A 82 28.28 43.29 21.18
N ALA A 83 28.20 42.44 22.19
CA ALA A 83 28.31 41.01 22.02
C ALA A 83 27.21 40.65 21.01
N THR A 84 27.59 40.43 19.76
CA THR A 84 26.79 39.68 18.84
C THR A 84 26.56 38.35 19.56
N ALA A 85 25.39 38.16 20.12
CA ALA A 85 24.92 36.88 20.58
C ALA A 85 25.21 35.93 19.40
N ASN A 86 25.97 34.86 19.64
CA ASN A 86 26.21 33.83 18.61
C ASN A 86 24.86 33.20 18.31
N CYS A 87 24.11 33.80 17.39
CA CYS A 87 22.89 33.18 16.86
C CYS A 87 23.26 31.92 16.12
N ALA A 88 22.69 30.81 16.50
CA ALA A 88 22.82 29.51 15.81
C ALA A 88 21.42 28.93 15.64
N LEU A 89 21.06 28.57 14.40
CA LEU A 89 19.80 27.93 14.07
C LEU A 89 20.10 26.58 13.42
N THR A 90 19.43 25.54 13.88
CA THR A 90 19.54 24.19 13.32
C THR A 90 18.26 23.82 12.57
N VAL A 91 18.43 23.38 11.32
CA VAL A 91 17.32 23.02 10.43
C VAL A 91 17.47 21.57 10.00
N ALA A 92 16.47 20.75 10.23
CA ALA A 92 16.33 19.43 9.63
C ALA A 92 15.39 19.54 8.41
N ALA A 93 15.87 19.23 7.22
CA ALA A 93 15.07 19.33 6.00
C ALA A 93 15.04 17.98 5.26
N ALA A 94 13.96 17.70 4.55
CA ALA A 94 13.88 16.54 3.67
C ALA A 94 15.07 16.54 2.69
N PRO A 95 15.65 15.37 2.38
CA PRO A 95 16.93 15.28 1.65
C PRO A 95 16.94 16.03 0.32
N GLU A 96 15.85 15.98 -0.43
CA GLU A 96 15.75 16.58 -1.76
C GLU A 96 15.68 18.11 -1.76
N ILE A 97 15.30 18.75 -0.62
CA ILE A 97 15.21 20.21 -0.52
C ILE A 97 16.35 20.81 0.31
N ALA A 98 17.08 20.00 1.09
CA ALA A 98 18.06 20.45 2.08
C ALA A 98 19.15 21.36 1.48
N ASP A 99 19.73 21.00 0.33
CA ASP A 99 20.78 21.78 -0.32
C ASP A 99 20.27 23.16 -0.80
N ALA A 100 19.04 23.22 -1.32
CA ALA A 100 18.43 24.48 -1.75
C ALA A 100 18.11 25.38 -0.56
N VAL A 101 17.58 24.84 0.53
CA VAL A 101 17.38 25.56 1.80
C VAL A 101 18.72 26.05 2.34
N GLY A 102 19.78 25.22 2.33
CA GLY A 102 21.13 25.60 2.73
C GLY A 102 21.71 26.75 1.90
N THR A 103 21.42 26.77 0.60
CA THR A 103 21.84 27.87 -0.29
C THR A 103 21.19 29.20 0.08
N VAL A 104 19.90 29.19 0.45
CA VAL A 104 19.19 30.39 0.93
C VAL A 104 19.67 30.76 2.32
N ALA A 105 19.82 29.80 3.22
CA ALA A 105 20.31 30.02 4.59
C ALA A 105 21.70 30.66 4.64
N ALA A 106 22.61 30.32 3.73
CA ALA A 106 23.94 30.90 3.63
C ALA A 106 23.94 32.41 3.30
N GLN A 107 22.84 32.97 2.86
CA GLN A 107 22.69 34.41 2.58
C GLN A 107 22.26 35.20 3.82
N THR A 108 21.83 34.54 4.89
CA THR A 108 21.46 35.15 6.16
C THR A 108 22.72 35.61 6.92
N LYS A 109 22.85 36.89 7.22
CA LYS A 109 24.13 37.46 7.64
C LYS A 109 24.40 37.43 9.15
N ASP A 110 23.34 37.43 9.95
CA ASP A 110 23.44 37.71 11.39
C ASP A 110 23.29 36.43 12.26
N CYS A 111 23.13 35.25 11.63
CA CYS A 111 22.96 33.97 12.30
C CYS A 111 23.69 32.87 11.56
N GLN A 112 24.30 31.93 12.30
CA GLN A 112 24.85 30.71 11.74
C GLN A 112 23.74 29.67 11.61
N ILE A 113 23.28 29.44 10.39
CA ILE A 113 22.26 28.44 10.11
C ILE A 113 22.91 27.15 9.61
N THR A 114 22.60 26.03 10.26
CA THR A 114 23.06 24.69 9.86
C THR A 114 21.89 23.88 9.36
N VAL A 115 21.89 23.50 8.08
CA VAL A 115 20.87 22.67 7.47
C VAL A 115 21.37 21.24 7.35
N SER A 116 20.61 20.28 7.83
CA SER A 116 20.90 18.84 7.76
C SER A 116 19.80 18.14 6.97
N ALA A 117 20.20 17.25 6.06
CA ALA A 117 19.27 16.38 5.36
C ALA A 117 18.81 15.24 6.31
N VAL A 118 17.52 15.14 6.54
CA VAL A 118 16.92 14.15 7.46
C VAL A 118 15.68 13.57 6.80
N ASP A 119 15.61 12.23 6.76
CA ASP A 119 14.41 11.56 6.28
C ASP A 119 13.23 11.87 7.21
N PRO A 120 12.10 12.37 6.67
CA PRO A 120 10.96 12.76 7.49
C PRO A 120 10.34 11.61 8.30
N ALA A 121 10.36 10.38 7.78
CA ALA A 121 9.86 9.20 8.50
C ALA A 121 10.76 8.85 9.70
N ASP A 122 12.08 8.94 9.54
CA ASP A 122 13.06 8.73 10.61
C ASP A 122 12.95 9.81 11.69
N PHE A 123 12.75 11.06 11.30
CA PHE A 123 12.59 12.18 12.23
C PHE A 123 11.41 11.97 13.19
N ALA A 124 10.23 11.67 12.65
CA ALA A 124 9.03 11.45 13.45
C ALA A 124 9.19 10.30 14.47
N THR A 125 9.95 9.26 14.10
CA THR A 125 10.21 8.10 14.99
C THR A 125 11.33 8.34 16.00
N SER A 126 12.32 9.16 15.67
CA SER A 126 13.49 9.43 16.53
C SER A 126 13.22 10.50 17.59
N TRP A 127 12.18 11.31 17.42
CA TRP A 127 11.86 12.45 18.31
C TRP A 127 11.78 12.08 19.78
N THR A 128 11.18 10.94 20.11
CA THR A 128 10.99 10.48 21.48
C THR A 128 12.19 9.72 22.06
N ALA A 129 13.26 9.55 21.28
CA ALA A 129 14.44 8.82 21.72
C ALA A 129 15.17 9.56 22.86
N ALA A 130 15.57 8.83 23.90
CA ALA A 130 16.28 9.41 25.03
C ALA A 130 17.63 10.03 24.59
N GLY A 131 17.78 11.33 24.81
CA GLY A 131 18.98 12.10 24.43
C GLY A 131 18.98 12.58 22.97
N ALA A 132 17.85 12.54 22.29
CA ALA A 132 17.71 13.17 20.97
C ALA A 132 17.97 14.69 21.08
N THR A 133 18.78 15.22 20.16
CA THR A 133 18.89 16.66 19.94
C THR A 133 17.86 17.04 18.91
N HIS A 134 17.02 18.02 19.26
CA HIS A 134 15.97 18.48 18.37
C HIS A 134 16.46 19.69 17.58
N PRO A 135 16.18 19.78 16.27
CA PRO A 135 16.44 20.99 15.50
C PRO A 135 15.46 22.10 15.92
N ASP A 136 15.81 23.34 15.61
CA ASP A 136 14.94 24.49 15.84
C ASP A 136 13.83 24.57 14.79
N VAL A 137 14.14 24.12 13.56
CA VAL A 137 13.21 24.10 12.43
C VAL A 137 13.22 22.71 11.78
N TRP A 138 12.04 22.24 11.41
CA TRP A 138 11.86 21.02 10.63
C TRP A 138 11.10 21.31 9.33
N ILE A 139 11.64 20.83 8.20
CA ILE A 139 11.05 20.99 6.87
C ILE A 139 10.91 19.59 6.26
N PRO A 140 9.85 18.84 6.62
CA PRO A 140 9.55 17.57 5.96
C PRO A 140 9.04 17.80 4.53
N ASP A 141 8.99 16.76 3.73
CA ASP A 141 8.41 16.80 2.38
C ASP A 141 6.88 16.97 2.40
N SER A 142 6.20 16.56 3.48
CA SER A 142 4.74 16.57 3.56
C SER A 142 4.20 16.85 4.96
N SER A 143 3.05 17.54 5.02
CA SER A 143 2.24 17.73 6.23
C SER A 143 1.77 16.42 6.87
N VAL A 144 1.81 15.30 6.19
CA VAL A 144 1.47 14.00 6.79
C VAL A 144 2.39 13.69 7.98
N TRP A 145 3.68 13.96 7.84
CA TRP A 145 4.67 13.72 8.90
C TRP A 145 4.43 14.61 10.11
N VAL A 146 4.05 15.88 9.87
CA VAL A 146 3.69 16.82 10.92
C VAL A 146 2.50 16.29 11.71
N SER A 147 1.48 15.77 11.03
CA SER A 147 0.31 15.16 11.66
C SER A 147 0.68 13.94 12.49
N TRP A 148 1.55 13.06 11.98
CA TRP A 148 2.00 11.86 12.71
C TRP A 148 2.90 12.21 13.90
N ALA A 149 3.82 13.16 13.75
CA ALA A 149 4.65 13.66 14.83
C ALA A 149 3.80 14.27 15.97
N SER A 150 2.80 15.06 15.61
CA SER A 150 1.83 15.60 16.58
C SER A 150 1.07 14.49 17.30
N GLY A 151 0.63 13.45 16.59
CA GLY A 151 0.01 12.25 17.18
C GLY A 151 0.93 11.49 18.13
N ALA A 152 2.25 11.55 17.91
CA ALA A 152 3.28 10.97 18.77
C ALA A 152 3.68 11.87 19.96
N GLY A 153 3.09 13.07 20.08
CA GLY A 153 3.32 13.98 21.19
C GLY A 153 4.35 15.09 20.93
N VAL A 154 4.78 15.27 19.68
CA VAL A 154 5.59 16.43 19.29
C VAL A 154 4.71 17.67 19.28
N THR A 155 5.15 18.73 19.95
CA THR A 155 4.47 20.03 19.90
C THR A 155 4.79 20.70 18.57
N VAL A 156 3.78 20.86 17.73
CA VAL A 156 3.90 21.53 16.42
C VAL A 156 2.92 22.70 16.32
N PRO A 157 3.29 23.81 15.67
CA PRO A 157 2.38 24.94 15.44
C PRO A 157 1.23 24.51 14.51
N ALA A 158 0.10 25.20 14.66
CA ALA A 158 -1.05 24.95 13.80
C ALA A 158 -0.84 25.60 12.43
N GLY A 159 -0.96 24.78 11.35
CA GLY A 159 -0.90 25.27 9.98
C GLY A 159 0.45 25.90 9.59
N PRO A 160 1.57 25.15 9.69
CA PRO A 160 2.86 25.65 9.27
C PRO A 160 2.81 26.07 7.78
N PRO A 161 3.46 27.19 7.39
CA PRO A 161 3.43 27.64 6.02
C PRO A 161 4.24 26.68 5.12
N SER A 162 3.73 26.44 3.91
CA SER A 162 4.49 25.74 2.87
C SER A 162 5.54 26.67 2.26
N ILE A 163 6.74 26.15 2.00
CA ILE A 163 7.81 26.89 1.31
C ILE A 163 7.96 26.45 -0.16
N ALA A 164 7.48 25.28 -0.51
CA ALA A 164 7.51 24.72 -1.85
C ALA A 164 6.42 23.67 -1.99
N THR A 165 6.09 23.28 -3.22
CA THR A 165 5.22 22.13 -3.50
C THR A 165 5.81 21.26 -4.60
N SER A 166 5.40 19.98 -4.62
CA SER A 166 5.70 19.05 -5.71
C SER A 166 4.55 18.06 -5.87
N PRO A 167 3.84 18.04 -7.01
CA PRO A 167 2.79 17.07 -7.27
C PRO A 167 3.33 15.63 -7.22
N VAL A 168 2.56 14.71 -6.65
CA VAL A 168 2.86 13.27 -6.74
C VAL A 168 2.35 12.74 -8.08
N VAL A 169 3.25 12.14 -8.84
CA VAL A 169 3.00 11.57 -10.16
C VAL A 169 3.37 10.09 -10.18
N TYR A 170 2.82 9.34 -11.14
CA TYR A 170 3.37 8.01 -11.42
C TYR A 170 4.47 8.12 -12.48
N ALA A 171 5.70 7.83 -12.11
CA ALA A 171 6.81 7.74 -13.05
C ALA A 171 6.74 6.41 -13.82
N LEU A 172 6.84 6.48 -15.15
CA LEU A 172 6.81 5.34 -16.05
C LEU A 172 7.96 5.45 -17.05
N ALA A 173 8.60 4.32 -17.39
CA ALA A 173 9.67 4.30 -18.40
C ALA A 173 9.20 4.94 -19.71
N ALA A 174 10.00 5.84 -20.28
CA ALA A 174 9.63 6.60 -21.47
C ALA A 174 9.26 5.71 -22.68
N PRO A 175 9.97 4.59 -22.97
CA PRO A 175 9.55 3.68 -24.06
C PRO A 175 8.19 3.01 -23.79
N THR A 176 7.89 2.68 -22.54
CA THR A 176 6.61 2.06 -22.14
C THR A 176 5.47 3.06 -22.29
N ALA A 177 5.66 4.29 -21.82
CA ALA A 177 4.68 5.36 -22.00
C ALA A 177 4.41 5.64 -23.48
N GLN A 178 5.44 5.67 -24.32
CA GLN A 178 5.32 5.82 -25.75
C GLN A 178 4.51 4.69 -26.39
N ALA A 179 4.77 3.43 -26.00
CA ALA A 179 4.00 2.29 -26.50
C ALA A 179 2.52 2.37 -26.10
N LEU A 180 2.23 2.74 -24.85
CA LEU A 180 0.86 2.91 -24.36
C LEU A 180 0.12 4.07 -25.03
N SER A 181 0.82 5.16 -25.36
CA SER A 181 0.24 6.36 -26.00
C SER A 181 -0.35 6.07 -27.37
N ALA A 182 0.07 5.00 -28.05
CA ALA A 182 -0.52 4.56 -29.32
C ALA A 182 -2.00 4.15 -29.18
N ALA A 183 -2.45 3.75 -28.00
CA ALA A 183 -3.84 3.40 -27.71
C ALA A 183 -4.66 4.56 -27.13
N GLY A 184 -4.04 5.70 -26.81
CA GLY A 184 -4.67 6.90 -26.27
C GLY A 184 -3.86 7.56 -25.16
N PRO A 185 -4.43 8.55 -24.45
CA PRO A 185 -3.73 9.26 -23.38
C PRO A 185 -3.31 8.29 -22.26
N VAL A 186 -2.04 8.40 -21.83
CA VAL A 186 -1.53 7.64 -20.70
C VAL A 186 -1.94 8.34 -19.40
N THR A 187 -2.80 7.71 -18.63
CA THR A 187 -3.36 8.21 -17.37
C THR A 187 -3.26 7.10 -16.31
N VAL A 188 -3.36 7.43 -15.03
CA VAL A 188 -3.41 6.42 -13.94
C VAL A 188 -4.52 5.40 -14.20
N LYS A 189 -5.68 5.85 -14.67
CA LYS A 189 -6.80 4.98 -15.08
C LYS A 189 -6.41 4.04 -16.22
N SER A 190 -5.72 4.51 -17.26
CA SER A 190 -5.29 3.66 -18.38
C SER A 190 -4.21 2.66 -17.95
N LEU A 191 -3.32 3.01 -17.00
CA LEU A 191 -2.36 2.08 -16.41
C LEU A 191 -3.08 0.93 -15.70
N LEU A 192 -4.05 1.25 -14.83
CA LEU A 192 -4.89 0.25 -14.17
C LEU A 192 -5.69 -0.58 -15.17
N GLY A 193 -6.09 0.00 -16.29
CA GLY A 193 -6.79 -0.68 -17.39
C GLY A 193 -5.97 -1.80 -18.05
N THR A 194 -4.64 -1.79 -17.90
CA THR A 194 -3.78 -2.86 -18.44
C THR A 194 -3.82 -4.16 -17.63
N ARG A 195 -4.44 -4.19 -16.45
CA ARG A 195 -4.41 -5.30 -15.47
C ARG A 195 -4.78 -6.67 -16.03
N LEU A 196 -5.60 -6.72 -17.07
CA LEU A 196 -6.01 -7.95 -17.75
C LEU A 196 -5.22 -8.22 -19.05
N SER A 197 -4.30 -7.36 -19.44
CA SER A 197 -3.47 -7.54 -20.64
C SER A 197 -2.39 -8.62 -20.40
N ALA A 198 -1.77 -9.07 -21.49
CA ALA A 198 -0.65 -10.02 -21.43
C ALA A 198 0.58 -9.41 -20.73
N THR A 199 0.75 -8.10 -20.79
CA THR A 199 1.83 -7.34 -20.17
C THR A 199 1.24 -6.20 -19.34
N PRO A 200 0.70 -6.49 -18.14
CA PRO A 200 0.09 -5.46 -17.31
C PRO A 200 1.15 -4.52 -16.73
N ILE A 201 0.79 -3.26 -16.58
CA ILE A 201 1.60 -2.31 -15.82
C ILE A 201 1.35 -2.55 -14.33
N ARG A 202 2.42 -2.79 -13.58
CA ARG A 202 2.36 -2.91 -12.13
C ARG A 202 2.50 -1.53 -11.48
N MET A 203 1.80 -1.34 -10.37
CA MET A 203 1.90 -0.12 -9.58
C MET A 203 2.87 -0.38 -8.43
N GLY A 204 4.08 0.19 -8.51
CA GLY A 204 5.13 -0.01 -7.54
C GLY A 204 4.97 0.91 -6.33
N LEU A 205 4.21 0.51 -5.32
CA LEU A 205 4.01 1.30 -4.11
C LEU A 205 5.10 1.00 -3.06
N PRO A 206 5.92 1.98 -2.66
CA PRO A 206 6.75 1.88 -1.45
C PRO A 206 5.89 1.70 -0.19
N ALA A 207 6.53 1.41 0.94
CA ALA A 207 5.83 1.32 2.22
C ALA A 207 5.20 2.68 2.56
N PRO A 208 3.86 2.79 2.71
CA PRO A 208 3.21 4.08 2.88
C PRO A 208 3.51 4.74 4.22
N ARG A 209 3.97 3.99 5.23
CA ARG A 209 4.42 4.57 6.50
C ARG A 209 5.84 5.15 6.44
N GLU A 210 6.52 4.98 5.31
CA GLU A 210 7.90 5.44 5.08
C GLU A 210 8.00 6.39 3.87
N SER A 211 6.88 6.70 3.18
CA SER A 211 6.89 7.50 1.95
C SER A 211 5.59 8.27 1.75
N ALA A 212 5.67 9.60 1.77
CA ALA A 212 4.56 10.47 1.42
C ALA A 212 4.16 10.32 -0.06
N ASP A 213 5.12 10.05 -0.94
CA ASP A 213 4.86 9.72 -2.35
C ASP A 213 3.96 8.48 -2.50
N ALA A 214 4.21 7.44 -1.68
CA ALA A 214 3.37 6.24 -1.69
C ALA A 214 1.93 6.57 -1.28
N ILE A 215 1.74 7.39 -0.24
CA ILE A 215 0.41 7.85 0.19
C ILE A 215 -0.28 8.62 -0.93
N GLY A 216 0.43 9.58 -1.55
CA GLY A 216 -0.08 10.33 -2.70
C GLY A 216 -0.45 9.42 -3.88
N GLY A 217 0.37 8.39 -4.13
CA GLY A 217 0.09 7.35 -5.12
C GLY A 217 -1.19 6.57 -4.83
N ILE A 218 -1.47 6.22 -3.57
CA ILE A 218 -2.71 5.54 -3.18
C ILE A 218 -3.92 6.43 -3.47
N PHE A 219 -3.88 7.71 -3.10
CA PHE A 219 -4.96 8.65 -3.41
C PHE A 219 -5.19 8.79 -4.92
N ALA A 220 -4.11 8.78 -5.71
CA ALA A 220 -4.21 8.80 -7.17
C ALA A 220 -4.90 7.53 -7.72
N LEU A 221 -4.61 6.35 -7.15
CA LEU A 221 -5.30 5.10 -7.51
C LEU A 221 -6.79 5.15 -7.14
N GLN A 222 -7.11 5.54 -5.90
CA GLN A 222 -8.50 5.67 -5.43
C GLN A 222 -9.29 6.65 -6.31
N SER A 223 -8.70 7.81 -6.63
CA SER A 223 -9.31 8.80 -7.52
C SER A 223 -9.53 8.24 -8.94
N ALA A 224 -8.56 7.50 -9.48
CA ALA A 224 -8.63 6.95 -10.82
C ALA A 224 -9.74 5.91 -11.00
N VAL A 225 -10.15 5.23 -9.92
CA VAL A 225 -11.21 4.20 -9.96
C VAL A 225 -12.56 4.71 -9.46
N ALA A 226 -12.63 5.92 -8.92
CA ALA A 226 -13.86 6.46 -8.35
C ALA A 226 -15.03 6.42 -9.36
N GLY A 227 -16.18 5.88 -8.94
CA GLY A 227 -17.38 5.77 -9.74
C GLY A 227 -17.33 4.73 -10.87
N GLN A 228 -16.33 3.87 -10.92
CA GLN A 228 -16.27 2.76 -11.87
C GLN A 228 -16.92 1.51 -11.30
N SER A 229 -17.56 0.72 -12.16
CA SER A 229 -18.22 -0.55 -11.75
C SER A 229 -17.20 -1.60 -11.28
N ASP A 230 -15.96 -1.53 -11.75
CA ASP A 230 -14.84 -2.42 -11.46
C ASP A 230 -13.82 -1.82 -10.47
N ALA A 231 -14.22 -0.75 -9.75
CA ALA A 231 -13.34 0.03 -8.88
C ALA A 231 -12.54 -0.83 -7.90
N ARG A 232 -13.21 -1.80 -7.23
CA ARG A 232 -12.54 -2.69 -6.26
C ARG A 232 -11.49 -3.57 -6.91
N ALA A 233 -11.80 -4.20 -8.03
CA ALA A 233 -10.86 -5.03 -8.77
C ALA A 233 -9.64 -4.23 -9.25
N ALA A 234 -9.86 -3.03 -9.79
CA ALA A 234 -8.82 -2.15 -10.26
C ALA A 234 -7.94 -1.62 -9.11
N LEU A 235 -8.55 -1.23 -8.00
CA LEU A 235 -7.82 -0.80 -6.80
C LEU A 235 -7.02 -1.96 -6.19
N THR A 236 -7.63 -3.15 -6.06
CA THR A 236 -6.94 -4.36 -5.60
C THR A 236 -5.69 -4.64 -6.44
N TRP A 237 -5.80 -4.54 -7.77
CA TRP A 237 -4.63 -4.65 -8.65
C TRP A 237 -3.59 -3.58 -8.32
N GLY A 238 -4.00 -2.31 -8.24
CA GLY A 238 -3.11 -1.19 -7.96
C GLY A 238 -2.34 -1.36 -6.66
N LEU A 239 -3.02 -1.75 -5.57
CA LEU A 239 -2.41 -1.89 -4.24
C LEU A 239 -1.56 -3.17 -4.10
N ARG A 240 -1.84 -4.22 -4.86
CA ARG A 240 -1.19 -5.55 -4.74
C ARG A 240 -0.25 -5.90 -5.89
N SER A 241 -0.26 -5.17 -6.99
CA SER A 241 0.63 -5.44 -8.11
C SER A 241 2.07 -4.98 -7.87
N SER A 242 2.33 -4.39 -6.70
CA SER A 242 3.67 -4.00 -6.27
C SER A 242 4.61 -5.21 -6.31
N PRO A 243 5.75 -5.13 -6.97
CA PRO A 243 6.73 -6.20 -6.93
C PRO A 243 7.22 -6.43 -5.50
N ALA A 244 7.39 -7.69 -5.11
CA ALA A 244 7.81 -8.12 -3.76
C ALA A 244 9.17 -7.54 -3.28
N ASN A 245 9.87 -6.80 -4.14
CA ASN A 245 11.18 -6.22 -3.88
C ASN A 245 11.20 -4.72 -4.20
N LEU A 246 10.17 -3.97 -3.82
CA LEU A 246 10.29 -2.51 -3.84
C LEU A 246 11.42 -2.09 -2.90
N PRO A 247 12.13 -1.00 -3.27
CA PRO A 247 13.16 -0.47 -2.42
C PRO A 247 12.64 -0.26 -0.99
N THR A 248 13.44 -0.68 -0.02
CA THR A 248 13.25 -0.32 1.38
C THR A 248 13.48 1.18 1.56
N ALA A 249 13.04 1.74 2.68
CA ALA A 249 13.28 3.14 3.05
C ALA A 249 14.70 3.60 2.66
N GLY A 250 14.79 4.79 2.07
CA GLY A 250 16.06 5.41 1.65
C GLY A 250 16.63 4.94 0.30
N SER A 251 15.95 4.06 -0.45
CA SER A 251 16.37 3.67 -1.80
C SER A 251 15.57 4.40 -2.88
N ASP A 252 16.26 4.79 -3.97
CA ASP A 252 15.65 5.49 -5.09
C ASP A 252 14.63 4.60 -5.83
N PRO A 253 13.31 4.91 -5.76
CA PRO A 253 12.28 4.15 -6.47
C PRO A 253 12.44 4.23 -8.00
N LEU A 254 13.05 5.29 -8.53
CA LEU A 254 13.27 5.51 -9.96
C LEU A 254 14.36 4.63 -10.54
N ALA A 255 15.35 4.19 -9.74
CA ALA A 255 16.38 3.25 -10.16
C ALA A 255 15.81 1.96 -10.75
N ARG A 256 14.61 1.57 -10.35
CA ARG A 256 13.94 0.36 -10.82
C ARG A 256 13.32 0.50 -12.21
N ILE A 257 12.90 1.68 -12.60
CA ILE A 257 12.22 1.92 -13.89
C ILE A 257 13.07 1.42 -15.07
N GLY A 258 14.40 1.58 -14.98
CA GLY A 258 15.33 1.10 -16.00
C GLY A 258 15.40 -0.42 -16.11
N SER A 259 15.29 -1.15 -15.01
CA SER A 259 15.36 -2.62 -14.95
C SER A 259 14.02 -3.31 -15.09
N ASP A 260 12.93 -2.64 -14.76
CA ASP A 260 11.56 -3.15 -14.83
C ASP A 260 10.61 -2.11 -15.47
N PRO A 261 10.69 -1.94 -16.79
CA PRO A 261 9.92 -0.92 -17.51
C PRO A 261 8.40 -1.14 -17.49
N GLY A 262 7.94 -2.31 -17.01
CA GLY A 262 6.53 -2.64 -16.79
C GLY A 262 5.98 -2.19 -15.44
N THR A 263 6.73 -1.38 -14.69
CA THR A 263 6.29 -0.84 -13.38
C THR A 263 6.19 0.67 -13.43
N ALA A 264 5.10 1.22 -12.91
CA ALA A 264 4.91 2.64 -12.64
C ALA A 264 5.06 2.87 -11.13
N VAL A 265 5.83 3.87 -10.71
CA VAL A 265 6.09 4.17 -9.29
C VAL A 265 5.63 5.58 -8.94
N PRO A 266 4.96 5.79 -7.79
CA PRO A 266 4.62 7.13 -7.34
C PRO A 266 5.89 7.81 -6.82
N VAL A 267 6.12 9.03 -7.29
CA VAL A 267 7.22 9.90 -6.88
C VAL A 267 6.79 11.35 -7.00
N SER A 268 7.48 12.25 -6.32
CA SER A 268 7.29 13.67 -6.53
C SER A 268 7.74 14.08 -7.94
N GLU A 269 7.12 15.11 -8.51
CA GLU A 269 7.52 15.70 -9.80
C GLU A 269 8.99 16.14 -9.75
N GLN A 270 9.42 16.67 -8.60
CA GLN A 270 10.79 17.11 -8.36
C GLN A 270 11.79 15.93 -8.45
N ALA A 271 11.49 14.80 -7.79
CA ALA A 271 12.34 13.61 -7.82
C ALA A 271 12.48 13.06 -9.26
N LEU A 272 11.38 13.03 -10.02
CA LEU A 272 11.41 12.63 -11.42
C LEU A 272 12.23 13.59 -12.28
N TRP A 273 12.08 14.90 -12.06
CA TRP A 273 12.88 15.93 -12.72
C TRP A 273 14.38 15.73 -12.44
N ALA A 274 14.74 15.57 -11.18
CA ALA A 274 16.13 15.37 -10.76
C ALA A 274 16.74 14.11 -11.38
N HIS A 275 16.00 13.00 -11.41
CA HIS A 275 16.42 11.75 -12.05
C HIS A 275 16.69 11.95 -13.56
N ASN A 276 15.80 12.61 -14.29
CA ASN A 276 15.98 12.87 -15.71
C ASN A 276 17.13 13.85 -16.00
N GLN A 277 17.39 14.82 -15.10
CA GLN A 277 18.56 15.71 -15.20
C GLN A 277 19.89 14.96 -15.08
N GLN A 278 20.01 14.06 -14.12
CA GLN A 278 21.21 13.23 -13.93
C GLN A 278 21.45 12.32 -15.13
N ALA A 279 20.41 11.80 -15.74
CA ALA A 279 20.49 10.93 -16.91
C ALA A 279 20.75 11.71 -18.22
N GLY A 280 20.59 13.02 -18.24
CA GLY A 280 20.72 13.87 -19.45
C GLY A 280 19.64 13.65 -20.51
N SER A 281 18.62 12.86 -20.23
CA SER A 281 17.48 12.58 -21.14
C SER A 281 16.27 12.09 -20.36
N ALA A 282 15.06 12.19 -20.94
CA ALA A 282 13.86 11.61 -20.33
C ALA A 282 13.96 10.08 -20.32
N GLN A 283 14.40 9.51 -19.22
CA GLN A 283 14.33 8.06 -18.97
C GLN A 283 12.95 7.64 -18.46
N ALA A 284 12.30 8.52 -17.73
CA ALA A 284 10.96 8.33 -17.23
C ALA A 284 10.07 9.54 -17.54
N VAL A 285 8.76 9.32 -17.63
CA VAL A 285 7.76 10.34 -17.85
C VAL A 285 6.74 10.36 -16.72
N ALA A 286 6.26 11.55 -16.39
CA ALA A 286 5.22 11.76 -15.38
C ALA A 286 3.84 11.40 -15.95
N VAL A 287 3.12 10.52 -15.28
CA VAL A 287 1.71 10.27 -15.48
C VAL A 287 0.95 10.95 -14.35
N TYR A 288 0.38 12.11 -14.65
CA TYR A 288 -0.32 12.93 -13.65
C TYR A 288 -1.70 12.34 -13.35
N PRO A 289 -2.09 12.23 -12.08
CA PRO A 289 -3.45 11.86 -11.71
C PRO A 289 -4.43 13.00 -12.03
N THR A 290 -5.70 12.67 -12.27
CA THR A 290 -6.75 13.66 -12.52
C THR A 290 -7.08 14.48 -11.27
N ALA A 291 -7.05 13.85 -10.12
CA ALA A 291 -7.05 14.46 -8.80
C ALA A 291 -5.90 13.79 -8.04
N GLY A 292 -4.89 14.54 -7.69
CA GLY A 292 -3.67 14.06 -7.09
C GLY A 292 -3.37 14.71 -5.76
N ALA A 293 -2.43 14.13 -5.05
CA ALA A 293 -1.80 14.72 -3.89
C ALA A 293 -0.56 15.52 -4.32
N GLU A 294 -0.13 16.41 -3.45
CA GLU A 294 1.16 17.08 -3.54
C GLU A 294 1.92 16.98 -2.23
N LEU A 295 3.23 16.99 -2.31
CA LEU A 295 4.13 17.22 -1.19
C LEU A 295 4.21 18.74 -0.99
N ASP A 296 3.97 19.20 0.24
CA ASP A 296 3.74 20.62 0.53
C ASP A 296 4.86 21.30 1.32
N TYR A 297 5.92 20.59 1.66
CA TYR A 297 7.13 21.10 2.32
C TYR A 297 6.86 22.15 3.40
N PRO A 298 6.17 21.80 4.50
CA PRO A 298 5.82 22.74 5.56
C PRO A 298 7.05 23.15 6.35
N TYR A 299 7.15 24.46 6.67
CA TYR A 299 8.17 25.02 7.56
C TYR A 299 7.66 24.97 8.99
N VAL A 300 8.17 24.05 9.78
CA VAL A 300 7.70 23.78 11.14
C VAL A 300 8.71 24.32 12.14
N GLU A 301 8.37 25.39 12.84
CA GLU A 301 9.13 25.87 13.99
C GLU A 301 8.87 24.97 15.18
N LEU A 302 9.92 24.38 15.72
CA LEU A 302 9.85 23.54 16.90
C LEU A 302 10.20 24.39 18.13
N ASP A 303 9.59 24.09 19.28
CA ASP A 303 9.81 24.84 20.51
C ASP A 303 11.22 24.54 21.06
N SER A 304 12.22 25.21 20.49
CA SER A 304 13.63 25.09 20.84
C SER A 304 14.11 26.20 21.75
N GLY A 305 13.27 27.22 21.97
CA GLY A 305 13.61 28.42 22.77
C GLY A 305 14.50 29.42 22.02
N ASP A 306 14.52 29.38 20.68
CA ASP A 306 15.21 30.42 19.90
C ASP A 306 14.41 31.74 19.87
N ASP A 307 14.81 32.68 20.70
CA ASP A 307 14.29 34.05 20.71
C ASP A 307 14.99 34.96 19.68
N SER A 308 15.87 34.42 18.82
CA SER A 308 16.73 35.22 17.95
C SER A 308 16.01 35.85 16.75
N GLY A 309 14.82 35.36 16.39
CA GLY A 309 14.10 35.71 15.16
C GLY A 309 14.78 35.21 13.88
N ALA A 310 15.78 34.35 14.01
CA ALA A 310 16.49 33.75 12.86
C ALA A 310 15.61 32.80 12.06
N SER A 311 14.71 32.09 12.73
CA SER A 311 13.72 31.23 12.08
C SER A 311 12.78 32.03 11.18
N ASP A 312 12.21 33.13 11.71
CA ASP A 312 11.38 34.07 10.95
C ASP A 312 12.12 34.70 9.76
N GLU A 313 13.43 35.01 9.93
CA GLU A 313 14.25 35.57 8.85
C GLU A 313 14.49 34.54 7.75
N LEU A 314 14.80 33.29 8.10
CA LEU A 314 14.96 32.20 7.15
C LEU A 314 13.67 31.95 6.39
N LEU A 315 12.53 31.85 7.08
CA LEU A 315 11.23 31.66 6.43
C LEU A 315 10.91 32.79 5.44
N ARG A 316 11.11 34.08 5.87
CA ARG A 316 10.93 35.22 4.97
C ARG A 316 11.85 35.15 3.75
N SER A 317 13.10 34.72 3.94
CA SER A 317 14.07 34.59 2.87
C SER A 317 13.68 33.48 1.88
N LEU A 318 13.18 32.34 2.37
CA LEU A 318 12.71 31.23 1.53
C LEU A 318 11.47 31.61 0.70
N LEU A 319 10.56 32.41 1.28
CA LEU A 319 9.34 32.87 0.61
C LEU A 319 9.55 34.12 -0.26
N ALA A 320 10.72 34.80 -0.15
CA ALA A 320 11.06 35.91 -1.02
C ALA A 320 11.34 35.44 -2.46
N ALA A 321 11.34 36.38 -3.42
CA ALA A 321 11.51 36.05 -4.84
C ALA A 321 12.78 35.27 -5.13
N ASP A 322 13.90 35.61 -4.50
CA ASP A 322 15.19 34.94 -4.70
C ASP A 322 15.21 33.54 -4.07
N GLY A 323 14.61 33.36 -2.88
CA GLY A 323 14.48 32.06 -2.23
C GLY A 323 13.55 31.13 -3.02
N THR A 324 12.38 31.63 -3.42
CA THR A 324 11.46 30.90 -4.30
C THR A 324 12.14 30.50 -5.62
N ALA A 325 12.91 31.41 -6.24
CA ALA A 325 13.65 31.11 -7.48
C ALA A 325 14.75 30.06 -7.25
N ALA A 326 15.41 30.05 -6.09
CA ALA A 326 16.39 29.05 -5.73
C ALA A 326 15.74 27.65 -5.64
N LEU A 327 14.60 27.51 -4.96
CA LEU A 327 13.82 26.26 -4.89
C LEU A 327 13.31 25.83 -6.27
N GLN A 328 12.76 26.74 -7.04
CA GLN A 328 12.29 26.46 -8.41
C GLN A 328 13.42 26.03 -9.34
N SER A 329 14.67 26.48 -9.12
CA SER A 329 15.81 26.12 -9.96
C SER A 329 16.21 24.64 -9.85
N VAL A 330 15.80 23.99 -8.77
CA VAL A 330 16.04 22.55 -8.51
C VAL A 330 14.77 21.71 -8.64
N GLY A 331 13.77 22.20 -9.37
CA GLY A 331 12.62 21.42 -9.79
C GLY A 331 11.41 21.47 -8.88
N PHE A 332 11.40 22.34 -7.85
CA PHE A 332 10.19 22.58 -7.04
C PHE A 332 9.23 23.55 -7.73
N ARG A 333 7.99 23.50 -7.31
CA ARG A 333 7.01 24.56 -7.56
C ARG A 333 6.96 25.50 -6.36
N ASP A 334 6.51 26.73 -6.58
CA ASP A 334 6.25 27.65 -5.47
C ASP A 334 5.04 27.18 -4.60
N PRO A 335 4.79 27.79 -3.43
CA PRO A 335 3.68 27.41 -2.56
C PRO A 335 2.28 27.57 -3.19
N SER A 336 2.17 28.29 -4.31
CA SER A 336 0.92 28.40 -5.07
C SER A 336 0.76 27.30 -6.14
N GLY A 337 1.77 26.40 -6.27
CA GLY A 337 1.83 25.36 -7.28
C GLY A 337 2.35 25.81 -8.65
N SER A 338 2.89 27.03 -8.76
CA SER A 338 3.41 27.57 -10.03
C SER A 338 4.80 27.00 -10.34
N ALA A 339 4.97 26.46 -11.54
CA ALA A 339 6.23 25.88 -11.99
C ALA A 339 7.24 26.94 -12.39
N GLY A 340 8.50 26.76 -11.99
CA GLY A 340 9.62 27.60 -12.43
C GLY A 340 10.18 27.23 -13.80
N ALA A 341 11.21 27.99 -14.22
CA ALA A 341 11.86 27.79 -15.51
C ALA A 341 12.51 26.40 -15.66
N ALA A 342 12.98 25.80 -14.55
CA ALA A 342 13.62 24.47 -14.57
C ALA A 342 12.66 23.35 -15.02
N LEU A 343 11.38 23.46 -14.70
CA LEU A 343 10.34 22.52 -15.13
C LEU A 343 9.83 22.81 -16.53
N THR A 344 9.98 24.05 -17.02
CA THR A 344 9.49 24.45 -18.34
C THR A 344 10.33 23.82 -19.45
N GLY A 345 9.73 22.92 -20.23
CA GLY A 345 10.43 22.17 -21.28
C GLY A 345 11.27 21.01 -20.77
N ALA A 346 11.21 20.70 -19.46
CA ALA A 346 11.88 19.53 -18.89
C ALA A 346 11.31 18.23 -19.50
N ALA A 347 12.22 17.36 -19.90
CA ALA A 347 11.83 16.10 -20.55
C ALA A 347 11.03 15.19 -19.59
N GLY A 348 9.88 14.71 -20.06
CA GLY A 348 9.01 13.83 -19.27
C GLY A 348 8.12 14.53 -18.24
N ILE A 349 8.16 15.85 -18.13
CA ILE A 349 7.39 16.68 -17.21
C ILE A 349 6.37 17.52 -17.96
N ASN A 350 5.19 17.73 -17.39
CA ASN A 350 4.19 18.68 -17.89
C ASN A 350 3.92 19.77 -16.85
N PRO A 351 4.63 20.90 -16.91
CA PRO A 351 4.53 21.97 -15.90
C PRO A 351 3.18 22.70 -15.91
N GLN A 352 2.34 22.46 -16.90
CA GLN A 352 0.99 23.06 -17.01
C GLN A 352 -0.06 22.26 -16.20
N THR A 353 0.26 21.08 -15.72
CA THR A 353 -0.66 20.31 -14.88
C THR A 353 -0.80 21.02 -13.53
N PRO A 354 -2.02 21.24 -13.03
CA PRO A 354 -2.22 21.82 -11.71
C PRO A 354 -1.53 20.99 -10.62
N SER A 355 -1.11 21.67 -9.56
CA SER A 355 -0.66 21.00 -8.34
C SER A 355 -1.80 20.21 -7.71
N GLY A 356 -1.46 19.28 -6.81
CA GLY A 356 -2.42 18.43 -6.12
C GLY A 356 -3.03 19.08 -4.88
N THR A 357 -3.46 18.26 -3.95
CA THR A 357 -3.91 18.65 -2.63
C THR A 357 -2.93 18.13 -1.60
N ALA A 358 -2.53 18.96 -0.63
CA ALA A 358 -1.65 18.55 0.46
C ALA A 358 -2.23 17.39 1.27
N LEU A 359 -1.37 16.50 1.75
CA LEU A 359 -1.73 15.31 2.54
C LEU A 359 -1.98 15.69 4.02
N SER A 360 -2.91 16.58 4.27
CA SER A 360 -3.18 17.15 5.60
C SER A 360 -4.36 16.50 6.35
N ASP A 361 -5.20 15.69 5.66
CA ASP A 361 -6.29 14.94 6.30
C ASP A 361 -5.76 13.63 6.88
N ALA A 362 -5.39 13.68 8.17
CA ALA A 362 -4.85 12.51 8.88
C ALA A 362 -5.79 11.30 8.89
N ALA A 363 -7.11 11.50 8.89
CA ALA A 363 -8.06 10.38 8.89
C ALA A 363 -8.13 9.71 7.52
N ALA A 364 -8.11 10.49 6.44
CA ALA A 364 -8.06 9.97 5.08
C ALA A 364 -6.74 9.25 4.82
N VAL A 365 -5.62 9.80 5.29
CA VAL A 365 -4.28 9.18 5.20
C VAL A 365 -4.26 7.84 5.92
N GLU A 366 -4.68 7.78 7.20
CA GLU A 366 -4.73 6.51 7.94
C GLU A 366 -5.64 5.48 7.27
N SER A 367 -6.76 5.90 6.69
CA SER A 367 -7.63 5.00 5.93
C SER A 367 -6.92 4.44 4.70
N ALA A 368 -6.21 5.29 3.95
CA ALA A 368 -5.48 4.86 2.75
C ALA A 368 -4.31 3.91 3.09
N VAL A 369 -3.57 4.19 4.15
CA VAL A 369 -2.51 3.32 4.67
C VAL A 369 -3.08 1.97 5.10
N HIS A 370 -4.18 1.98 5.86
CA HIS A 370 -4.88 0.77 6.30
C HIS A 370 -5.35 -0.09 5.12
N ASP A 371 -5.88 0.52 4.05
CA ASP A 371 -6.31 -0.21 2.85
C ASP A 371 -5.15 -0.99 2.22
N VAL A 372 -3.94 -0.42 2.19
CA VAL A 372 -2.73 -1.10 1.71
C VAL A 372 -2.32 -2.23 2.64
N GLU A 373 -2.27 -1.97 3.95
CA GLU A 373 -1.90 -2.96 4.96
C GLU A 373 -2.80 -4.19 4.88
N VAL A 374 -4.12 -3.98 4.92
CA VAL A 374 -5.12 -5.07 4.82
C VAL A 374 -5.08 -5.75 3.45
N SER A 375 -4.89 -4.96 2.38
CA SER A 375 -4.76 -5.52 1.02
C SER A 375 -3.55 -6.46 0.92
N ASN A 376 -2.46 -6.16 1.59
CA ASN A 376 -1.22 -6.93 1.54
C ASN A 376 -1.07 -7.96 2.67
N GLU A 377 -2.06 -8.13 3.54
CA GLU A 377 -2.04 -9.21 4.53
C GLU A 377 -1.82 -10.57 3.86
N PRO A 378 -0.87 -11.39 4.36
CA PRO A 378 -0.64 -12.70 3.81
C PRO A 378 -1.86 -13.62 4.01
N SER A 379 -1.99 -14.60 3.15
CA SER A 379 -3.09 -15.56 3.15
C SER A 379 -2.64 -16.93 3.54
N ARG A 380 -3.56 -17.67 4.17
CA ARG A 380 -3.55 -19.13 4.19
C ARG A 380 -4.77 -19.61 3.42
N LEU A 381 -4.56 -20.05 2.17
CA LEU A 381 -5.63 -20.28 1.21
C LEU A 381 -5.56 -21.71 0.67
N LEU A 382 -6.71 -22.38 0.63
CA LEU A 382 -6.88 -23.63 -0.12
C LEU A 382 -7.83 -23.38 -1.29
N ALA A 383 -7.29 -23.40 -2.51
CA ALA A 383 -8.08 -23.33 -3.73
C ALA A 383 -8.58 -24.71 -4.11
N ILE A 384 -9.89 -24.85 -4.35
CA ILE A 384 -10.49 -26.08 -4.88
C ILE A 384 -11.06 -25.79 -6.27
N LEU A 385 -10.49 -26.44 -7.28
CA LEU A 385 -10.84 -26.25 -8.69
C LEU A 385 -11.70 -27.41 -9.17
N ASP A 386 -12.88 -27.08 -9.67
CA ASP A 386 -13.77 -28.01 -10.35
C ASP A 386 -13.12 -28.52 -11.63
N ILE A 387 -13.10 -29.83 -11.78
CA ILE A 387 -12.67 -30.52 -13.00
C ILE A 387 -13.74 -31.50 -13.52
N SER A 388 -15.00 -31.24 -13.19
CA SER A 388 -16.16 -31.98 -13.75
C SER A 388 -16.28 -31.80 -15.25
N GLY A 389 -17.12 -32.63 -15.89
CA GLY A 389 -17.29 -32.64 -17.34
C GLY A 389 -17.80 -31.30 -17.92
N SER A 390 -18.60 -30.55 -17.18
CA SER A 390 -19.12 -29.23 -17.57
C SER A 390 -18.00 -28.20 -17.80
N MET A 391 -16.87 -28.34 -17.12
CA MET A 391 -15.69 -27.47 -17.27
C MET A 391 -15.01 -27.59 -18.65
N GLN A 392 -15.35 -28.60 -19.47
CA GLN A 392 -14.91 -28.72 -20.86
C GLN A 392 -15.70 -27.83 -21.82
N ALA A 393 -16.84 -27.27 -21.38
CA ALA A 393 -17.67 -26.43 -22.24
C ALA A 393 -16.87 -25.24 -22.77
N GLN A 394 -16.92 -25.08 -24.10
CA GLN A 394 -16.34 -23.89 -24.73
C GLN A 394 -17.14 -22.65 -24.40
N VAL A 395 -16.42 -21.55 -24.25
CA VAL A 395 -17.00 -20.27 -23.90
C VAL A 395 -17.16 -19.43 -25.14
N PRO A 396 -18.38 -18.99 -25.49
CA PRO A 396 -18.63 -18.11 -26.62
C PRO A 396 -17.79 -16.81 -26.54
N GLY A 397 -17.13 -16.44 -27.64
CA GLY A 397 -16.32 -15.22 -27.71
C GLY A 397 -14.91 -15.32 -27.11
N SER A 398 -14.51 -16.45 -26.51
CA SER A 398 -13.20 -16.65 -25.88
C SER A 398 -12.09 -17.11 -26.85
N GLY A 399 -12.37 -17.21 -28.15
CA GLY A 399 -11.40 -17.77 -29.11
C GLY A 399 -11.22 -19.28 -29.00
N GLY A 400 -12.24 -20.01 -28.48
CA GLY A 400 -12.25 -21.48 -28.36
C GLY A 400 -11.75 -22.00 -27.02
N GLN A 401 -11.51 -21.14 -26.04
CA GLN A 401 -11.13 -21.56 -24.70
C GLN A 401 -12.31 -22.20 -23.97
N THR A 402 -12.00 -23.18 -23.12
CA THR A 402 -12.96 -23.84 -22.26
C THR A 402 -13.10 -23.12 -20.91
N ARG A 403 -14.13 -23.45 -20.13
CA ARG A 403 -14.33 -22.90 -18.78
C ARG A 403 -13.11 -23.16 -17.89
N ILE A 404 -12.53 -24.37 -17.94
CA ILE A 404 -11.33 -24.70 -17.16
C ILE A 404 -10.12 -23.88 -17.61
N ASP A 405 -9.96 -23.59 -18.91
CA ASP A 405 -8.84 -22.77 -19.39
C ASP A 405 -8.91 -21.35 -18.84
N LEU A 406 -10.10 -20.78 -18.84
CA LEU A 406 -10.33 -19.45 -18.28
C LEU A 406 -10.16 -19.41 -16.76
N ALA A 407 -10.67 -20.41 -16.04
CA ALA A 407 -10.48 -20.55 -14.60
C ALA A 407 -8.99 -20.65 -14.24
N LYS A 408 -8.20 -21.45 -14.98
CA LYS A 408 -6.75 -21.59 -14.81
C LYS A 408 -6.01 -20.28 -15.09
N ALA A 409 -6.38 -19.56 -16.15
CA ALA A 409 -5.77 -18.27 -16.49
C ALA A 409 -6.04 -17.22 -15.40
N ALA A 410 -7.27 -17.14 -14.89
CA ALA A 410 -7.65 -16.25 -13.81
C ALA A 410 -6.93 -16.60 -12.50
N ALA A 411 -6.88 -17.88 -12.13
CA ALA A 411 -6.19 -18.36 -10.94
C ALA A 411 -4.68 -18.03 -10.96
N LYS A 412 -4.00 -18.24 -12.10
CA LYS A 412 -2.59 -17.87 -12.26
C LYS A 412 -2.35 -16.37 -12.10
N ARG A 413 -3.23 -15.56 -12.67
CA ARG A 413 -3.15 -14.09 -12.54
C ARG A 413 -3.35 -13.68 -11.08
N GLY A 414 -4.38 -14.20 -10.43
CA GLY A 414 -4.62 -13.95 -9.01
C GLY A 414 -3.46 -14.41 -8.12
N LEU A 415 -2.85 -15.53 -8.43
CA LEU A 415 -1.69 -16.06 -7.70
C LEU A 415 -0.51 -15.07 -7.67
N SER A 416 -0.33 -14.28 -8.72
CA SER A 416 0.73 -13.26 -8.77
C SER A 416 0.52 -12.06 -7.84
N LEU A 417 -0.67 -11.92 -7.26
CA LEU A 417 -1.02 -10.83 -6.35
C LEU A 417 -0.77 -11.16 -4.87
N TYR A 418 -0.49 -12.43 -4.56
CA TYR A 418 -0.26 -12.84 -3.17
C TYR A 418 1.19 -12.58 -2.75
N PRO A 419 1.42 -12.00 -1.56
CA PRO A 419 2.75 -11.86 -0.99
C PRO A 419 3.48 -13.21 -0.89
N PRO A 420 4.83 -13.23 -0.97
CA PRO A 420 5.62 -14.47 -0.94
C PRO A 420 5.46 -15.30 0.34
N ASP A 421 5.13 -14.67 1.45
CA ASP A 421 4.88 -15.29 2.75
C ASP A 421 3.46 -15.86 2.89
N SER A 422 2.60 -15.66 1.89
CA SER A 422 1.31 -16.36 1.83
C SER A 422 1.52 -17.86 1.68
N GLU A 423 0.60 -18.63 2.25
CA GLU A 423 0.54 -20.09 2.15
C GLU A 423 -0.66 -20.50 1.32
N ILE A 424 -0.42 -21.10 0.17
CA ILE A 424 -1.48 -21.50 -0.75
C ILE A 424 -1.34 -22.98 -1.11
N GLY A 425 -2.46 -23.69 -1.04
CA GLY A 425 -2.61 -25.06 -1.51
C GLY A 425 -3.64 -25.15 -2.63
N MET A 426 -3.64 -26.28 -3.33
CA MET A 426 -4.58 -26.53 -4.43
C MET A 426 -5.08 -27.97 -4.41
N TRP A 427 -6.41 -28.12 -4.43
CA TRP A 427 -7.08 -29.35 -4.74
C TRP A 427 -7.83 -29.24 -6.08
N VAL A 428 -8.10 -30.37 -6.69
CA VAL A 428 -9.10 -30.51 -7.76
C VAL A 428 -10.22 -31.39 -7.26
N PHE A 429 -11.44 -31.22 -7.79
CA PHE A 429 -12.56 -32.06 -7.40
C PHE A 429 -13.48 -32.41 -8.57
N SER A 430 -14.05 -33.60 -8.46
CA SER A 430 -15.12 -34.18 -9.29
C SER A 430 -15.65 -35.40 -8.53
N THR A 431 -16.82 -35.90 -8.85
CA THR A 431 -17.36 -37.11 -8.19
C THR A 431 -16.43 -38.31 -8.31
N ASN A 432 -16.25 -39.06 -7.20
CA ASN A 432 -15.47 -40.29 -7.12
C ASN A 432 -14.03 -40.16 -7.67
N LEU A 433 -13.38 -38.99 -7.41
CA LEU A 433 -12.02 -38.74 -7.93
C LEU A 433 -10.97 -39.68 -7.32
N THR A 434 -11.23 -40.17 -6.10
CA THR A 434 -10.54 -41.29 -5.47
C THR A 434 -11.58 -42.33 -5.00
N PRO A 435 -11.20 -43.52 -4.55
CA PRO A 435 -12.16 -44.51 -4.04
C PRO A 435 -12.99 -44.05 -2.85
N THR A 436 -12.57 -42.99 -2.16
CA THR A 436 -13.18 -42.51 -0.90
C THR A 436 -13.47 -41.04 -0.86
N THR A 437 -13.02 -40.24 -1.85
CA THR A 437 -13.17 -38.78 -1.86
C THR A 437 -13.44 -38.25 -3.26
N ASP A 438 -14.17 -37.16 -3.33
CA ASP A 438 -14.45 -36.40 -4.54
C ASP A 438 -13.36 -35.38 -4.87
N TYR A 439 -12.30 -35.33 -4.11
CA TYR A 439 -11.19 -34.39 -4.30
C TYR A 439 -9.84 -35.10 -4.27
N ARG A 440 -8.86 -34.43 -4.83
CA ARG A 440 -7.45 -34.82 -4.77
C ARG A 440 -6.57 -33.59 -4.56
N GLU A 441 -5.67 -33.67 -3.60
CA GLU A 441 -4.65 -32.68 -3.39
C GLU A 441 -3.63 -32.71 -4.54
N LEU A 442 -3.38 -31.55 -5.17
CA LEU A 442 -2.32 -31.37 -6.16
C LEU A 442 -1.10 -30.69 -5.55
N VAL A 443 -1.33 -29.69 -4.69
CA VAL A 443 -0.29 -28.95 -3.97
C VAL A 443 -0.76 -28.78 -2.52
N PRO A 444 0.01 -29.24 -1.54
CA PRO A 444 -0.31 -28.99 -0.14
C PRO A 444 -0.21 -27.51 0.19
N VAL A 445 -0.97 -27.05 1.20
CA VAL A 445 -0.89 -25.66 1.67
C VAL A 445 0.51 -25.37 2.19
N GLY A 446 1.20 -24.42 1.57
CA GLY A 446 2.56 -24.05 1.89
C GLY A 446 2.94 -22.69 1.32
N THR A 447 4.09 -22.18 1.74
CA THR A 447 4.59 -20.86 1.36
C THR A 447 4.79 -20.67 -0.14
N LEU A 448 4.51 -19.49 -0.65
CA LEU A 448 4.81 -19.10 -2.02
C LEU A 448 6.30 -18.80 -2.25
N ALA A 449 7.05 -18.50 -1.20
CA ALA A 449 8.50 -18.29 -1.25
C ALA A 449 9.25 -19.53 -1.79
N PRO A 450 10.53 -19.38 -2.20
CA PRO A 450 11.35 -20.52 -2.62
C PRO A 450 11.49 -21.56 -1.50
N GLY A 451 11.22 -22.81 -1.82
CA GLY A 451 11.48 -23.94 -0.93
C GLY A 451 12.97 -24.35 -0.91
N PRO A 452 13.33 -25.39 -0.14
CA PRO A 452 14.71 -25.92 -0.08
C PRO A 452 15.25 -26.39 -1.43
N ASP A 453 14.35 -26.74 -2.37
CA ASP A 453 14.65 -27.12 -3.76
C ASP A 453 14.85 -25.91 -4.70
N GLY A 454 14.79 -24.66 -4.17
CA GLY A 454 14.87 -23.42 -4.93
C GLY A 454 13.65 -23.13 -5.81
N VAL A 455 12.62 -23.99 -5.77
CA VAL A 455 11.38 -23.79 -6.53
C VAL A 455 10.36 -23.03 -5.66
N THR A 456 9.82 -21.95 -6.18
CA THR A 456 8.78 -21.20 -5.48
C THR A 456 7.48 -21.99 -5.41
N GLY A 457 6.74 -21.85 -4.30
CA GLY A 457 5.38 -22.38 -4.17
C GLY A 457 4.47 -21.86 -5.29
N GLN A 458 4.64 -20.59 -5.68
CA GLN A 458 3.95 -19.99 -6.82
C GLN A 458 4.17 -20.77 -8.13
N ARG A 459 5.41 -21.20 -8.42
CA ARG A 459 5.70 -22.02 -9.61
C ARG A 459 5.07 -23.40 -9.52
N LYS A 460 5.09 -24.06 -8.34
CA LYS A 460 4.45 -25.36 -8.13
C LYS A 460 2.94 -25.29 -8.39
N LEU A 461 2.28 -24.26 -7.88
CA LEU A 461 0.85 -24.00 -8.11
C LEU A 461 0.54 -23.72 -9.58
N ALA A 462 1.36 -22.91 -10.24
CA ALA A 462 1.19 -22.61 -11.67
C ALA A 462 1.32 -23.90 -12.53
N GLN A 463 2.27 -24.77 -12.23
CA GLN A 463 2.43 -26.08 -12.90
C GLN A 463 1.25 -27.01 -12.62
N ALA A 464 0.73 -27.04 -11.39
CA ALA A 464 -0.45 -27.83 -11.04
C ALA A 464 -1.70 -27.34 -11.80
N LEU A 465 -1.88 -26.00 -11.92
CA LEU A 465 -2.94 -25.41 -12.73
C LEU A 465 -2.79 -25.81 -14.21
N ASP A 466 -1.58 -25.79 -14.77
CA ASP A 466 -1.35 -26.20 -16.16
C ASP A 466 -1.72 -27.67 -16.40
N GLY A 467 -1.39 -28.54 -15.44
CA GLY A 467 -1.68 -29.96 -15.50
C GLY A 467 -3.14 -30.36 -15.23
N ALA A 468 -3.95 -29.43 -14.64
CA ALA A 468 -5.35 -29.72 -14.34
C ALA A 468 -6.18 -29.86 -15.65
N GLN A 469 -6.92 -30.95 -15.79
CA GLN A 469 -7.79 -31.22 -16.95
C GLN A 469 -9.16 -31.64 -16.45
N ALA A 470 -10.22 -31.18 -17.11
CA ALA A 470 -11.57 -31.64 -16.83
C ALA A 470 -11.76 -33.09 -17.23
N ILE A 471 -12.51 -33.82 -16.43
CA ILE A 471 -12.80 -35.27 -16.63
C ILE A 471 -14.09 -35.38 -17.43
N PRO A 472 -14.07 -35.95 -18.64
CA PRO A 472 -15.29 -36.20 -19.38
C PRO A 472 -16.26 -37.05 -18.52
N ASP A 473 -17.52 -36.67 -18.52
CA ASP A 473 -18.60 -37.37 -17.77
C ASP A 473 -18.41 -37.38 -16.22
N GLY A 474 -17.46 -36.58 -15.68
CA GLY A 474 -17.29 -36.42 -14.24
C GLY A 474 -18.38 -35.50 -13.67
N GLY A 475 -19.08 -35.97 -12.63
CA GLY A 475 -20.02 -35.12 -11.88
C GLY A 475 -19.32 -34.15 -10.93
N THR A 476 -20.11 -33.33 -10.20
CA THR A 476 -19.60 -32.25 -9.34
C THR A 476 -19.81 -32.59 -7.86
N GLY A 477 -18.76 -33.07 -7.17
CA GLY A 477 -18.76 -33.37 -5.73
C GLY A 477 -18.47 -32.11 -4.88
N LEU A 478 -19.32 -31.08 -5.01
CA LEU A 478 -19.07 -29.75 -4.44
C LEU A 478 -19.18 -29.71 -2.91
N TYR A 479 -20.25 -30.31 -2.35
CA TYR A 479 -20.59 -30.11 -0.93
C TYR A 479 -19.62 -30.83 0.00
N ASP A 480 -19.31 -32.11 -0.29
CA ASP A 480 -18.37 -32.88 0.51
C ASP A 480 -16.93 -32.35 0.40
N THR A 481 -16.55 -31.91 -0.81
CA THR A 481 -15.24 -31.25 -1.02
C THR A 481 -15.14 -29.94 -0.26
N THR A 482 -16.17 -29.12 -0.26
CA THR A 482 -16.20 -27.85 0.49
C THR A 482 -16.01 -28.09 1.99
N LEU A 483 -16.76 -29.05 2.57
CA LEU A 483 -16.63 -29.40 3.99
C LEU A 483 -15.25 -29.91 4.32
N ALA A 484 -14.69 -30.79 3.47
CA ALA A 484 -13.36 -31.32 3.64
C ALA A 484 -12.29 -30.23 3.58
N ALA A 485 -12.40 -29.26 2.65
CA ALA A 485 -11.46 -28.15 2.50
C ALA A 485 -11.47 -27.22 3.72
N VAL A 486 -12.66 -26.87 4.25
CA VAL A 486 -12.77 -26.06 5.47
C VAL A 486 -12.13 -26.81 6.65
N ARG A 487 -12.38 -28.10 6.80
CA ARG A 487 -11.80 -28.94 7.86
C ARG A 487 -10.27 -29.07 7.71
N ALA A 488 -9.74 -29.09 6.49
CA ALA A 488 -8.30 -29.19 6.23
C ALA A 488 -7.51 -27.95 6.67
N LEU A 489 -8.12 -26.76 6.62
CA LEU A 489 -7.46 -25.52 7.05
C LEU A 489 -7.45 -25.30 8.57
N ARG A 490 -8.44 -25.84 9.31
CA ARG A 490 -8.62 -25.59 10.75
C ARG A 490 -7.46 -26.02 11.64
N PRO A 491 -6.86 -27.22 11.48
CA PRO A 491 -5.80 -27.69 12.38
C PRO A 491 -4.57 -26.78 12.41
N ASN A 492 -4.26 -26.15 11.30
CA ASN A 492 -3.11 -25.28 11.12
C ASN A 492 -3.56 -23.84 10.86
N TRP A 493 -4.66 -23.40 11.48
CA TRP A 493 -5.15 -22.04 11.37
C TRP A 493 -4.11 -21.05 11.90
N ASP A 494 -3.84 -19.97 11.13
CA ASP A 494 -2.82 -18.97 11.46
C ASP A 494 -3.50 -17.62 11.76
N PRO A 495 -3.29 -17.04 12.96
CA PRO A 495 -3.87 -15.74 13.33
C PRO A 495 -3.29 -14.56 12.51
N ASN A 496 -2.10 -14.72 11.94
CA ASN A 496 -1.42 -13.68 11.16
C ASN A 496 -1.73 -13.77 9.66
N ARG A 497 -2.68 -14.62 9.28
CA ARG A 497 -3.08 -14.83 7.88
C ARG A 497 -4.59 -14.89 7.73
N VAL A 498 -5.07 -14.45 6.58
CA VAL A 498 -6.47 -14.63 6.23
C VAL A 498 -6.69 -16.08 5.78
N ASN A 499 -7.40 -16.86 6.59
CA ASN A 499 -7.66 -18.29 6.35
C ASN A 499 -8.90 -18.44 5.47
N THR A 500 -8.74 -18.93 4.22
CA THR A 500 -9.80 -18.93 3.21
C THR A 500 -9.79 -20.20 2.37
N VAL A 501 -10.97 -20.76 2.12
CA VAL A 501 -11.21 -21.72 1.03
C VAL A 501 -11.74 -20.95 -0.18
N LEU A 502 -11.12 -21.13 -1.35
CA LEU A 502 -11.56 -20.54 -2.60
C LEU A 502 -12.15 -21.63 -3.49
N ILE A 503 -13.44 -21.55 -3.78
CA ILE A 503 -14.14 -22.45 -4.70
C ILE A 503 -14.13 -21.86 -6.10
N LEU A 504 -13.73 -22.67 -7.08
CA LEU A 504 -13.79 -22.37 -8.51
C LEU A 504 -14.62 -23.45 -9.19
N SER A 505 -15.89 -23.18 -9.52
CA SER A 505 -16.83 -24.16 -10.07
C SER A 505 -17.79 -23.53 -11.08
N ASP A 506 -18.27 -24.31 -12.04
CA ASP A 506 -19.24 -23.89 -13.04
C ASP A 506 -20.59 -24.64 -12.93
N GLY A 507 -20.73 -25.54 -11.95
CA GLY A 507 -21.87 -26.45 -11.88
C GLY A 507 -22.61 -26.46 -10.55
N MET A 508 -23.75 -27.12 -10.57
CA MET A 508 -24.48 -27.55 -9.38
C MET A 508 -23.82 -28.80 -8.81
N ASN A 509 -24.03 -29.04 -7.51
CA ASN A 509 -23.61 -30.31 -6.94
C ASN A 509 -24.35 -31.48 -7.66
N ASP A 510 -23.59 -32.34 -8.29
CA ASP A 510 -24.07 -33.54 -9.01
C ASP A 510 -23.35 -34.79 -8.47
N ASP A 511 -23.72 -35.12 -7.23
CA ASP A 511 -23.25 -36.31 -6.54
C ASP A 511 -24.38 -36.89 -5.66
N ALA A 512 -24.84 -38.07 -6.07
CA ALA A 512 -25.94 -38.77 -5.40
C ALA A 512 -25.58 -39.24 -3.97
N ASN A 513 -24.30 -39.35 -3.65
CA ASN A 513 -23.81 -39.79 -2.34
C ASN A 513 -23.36 -38.67 -1.45
N SER A 514 -23.41 -37.43 -1.94
CA SER A 514 -23.01 -36.24 -1.21
C SER A 514 -23.92 -35.90 -0.03
N THR A 515 -23.37 -35.20 0.97
CA THR A 515 -24.18 -34.52 1.98
C THR A 515 -25.18 -33.56 1.32
N SER A 516 -26.34 -33.35 1.94
CA SER A 516 -27.29 -32.36 1.43
C SER A 516 -26.81 -30.92 1.71
N LEU A 517 -27.26 -29.94 0.92
CA LEU A 517 -26.95 -28.52 1.19
C LEU A 517 -27.38 -28.07 2.61
N PRO A 518 -28.59 -28.38 3.11
CA PRO A 518 -28.99 -28.05 4.49
C PRO A 518 -28.08 -28.65 5.56
N ASP A 519 -27.62 -29.89 5.36
CA ASP A 519 -26.73 -30.58 6.30
C ASP A 519 -25.32 -29.98 6.25
N LEU A 520 -24.80 -29.65 5.06
CA LEU A 520 -23.54 -28.93 4.90
C LEU A 520 -23.59 -27.59 5.65
N LEU A 521 -24.63 -26.78 5.40
CA LEU A 521 -24.77 -25.46 6.05
C LEU A 521 -24.89 -25.58 7.57
N THR A 522 -25.61 -26.57 8.05
CA THR A 522 -25.73 -26.86 9.50
C THR A 522 -24.38 -27.26 10.08
N THR A 523 -23.64 -28.12 9.39
CA THR A 523 -22.31 -28.58 9.82
C THR A 523 -21.30 -27.44 9.82
N LEU A 524 -21.25 -26.61 8.78
CA LEU A 524 -20.38 -25.43 8.71
C LEU A 524 -20.61 -24.45 9.87
N LYS A 525 -21.89 -24.21 10.19
CA LYS A 525 -22.28 -23.33 11.32
C LYS A 525 -21.93 -23.95 12.68
N ASN A 526 -22.23 -25.24 12.89
CA ASN A 526 -21.96 -25.92 14.15
C ASN A 526 -20.46 -26.08 14.44
N GLU A 527 -19.68 -26.22 13.39
CA GLU A 527 -18.22 -26.33 13.48
C GLU A 527 -17.51 -24.98 13.41
N ALA A 528 -18.22 -23.86 13.24
CA ALA A 528 -17.61 -22.55 13.20
C ALA A 528 -16.95 -22.20 14.54
N ASP A 529 -15.71 -21.77 14.49
CA ASP A 529 -14.97 -21.22 15.65
C ASP A 529 -14.76 -19.72 15.41
N PRO A 530 -15.42 -18.83 16.16
CA PRO A 530 -15.25 -17.39 16.01
C PRO A 530 -13.84 -16.89 16.25
N GLN A 531 -13.01 -17.64 17.00
CA GLN A 531 -11.61 -17.32 17.27
C GLN A 531 -10.67 -17.82 16.15
N LYS A 532 -11.14 -18.76 15.33
CA LYS A 532 -10.40 -19.35 14.22
C LYS A 532 -11.25 -19.42 12.95
N PRO A 533 -11.68 -18.27 12.44
CA PRO A 533 -12.58 -18.23 11.28
C PRO A 533 -11.87 -18.75 10.02
N VAL A 534 -12.55 -19.63 9.30
CA VAL A 534 -12.19 -20.05 7.94
C VAL A 534 -13.34 -19.64 7.02
N THR A 535 -13.08 -18.71 6.11
CA THR A 535 -14.10 -18.19 5.20
C THR A 535 -14.11 -18.93 3.88
N VAL A 536 -15.26 -19.08 3.26
CA VAL A 536 -15.40 -19.64 1.93
C VAL A 536 -15.75 -18.53 0.94
N ILE A 537 -14.89 -18.36 -0.07
CA ILE A 537 -15.15 -17.51 -1.23
C ILE A 537 -15.48 -18.42 -2.40
N SER A 538 -16.58 -18.15 -3.08
CA SER A 538 -17.00 -18.93 -4.25
C SER A 538 -16.98 -18.09 -5.51
N ILE A 539 -16.38 -18.61 -6.57
CA ILE A 539 -16.43 -18.05 -7.92
C ILE A 539 -17.14 -19.05 -8.82
N GLY A 540 -18.36 -18.68 -9.25
CA GLY A 540 -19.15 -19.48 -10.17
C GLY A 540 -18.97 -19.03 -11.63
N PHE A 541 -18.89 -19.98 -12.56
CA PHE A 541 -18.65 -19.72 -13.98
C PHE A 541 -19.85 -20.10 -14.84
N GLY A 542 -20.45 -19.12 -15.50
CA GLY A 542 -21.51 -19.34 -16.45
C GLY A 542 -22.91 -19.44 -15.83
N PRO A 543 -23.94 -19.56 -16.67
CA PRO A 543 -25.35 -19.54 -16.24
C PRO A 543 -25.80 -20.81 -15.50
N ASP A 544 -25.04 -21.89 -15.60
CA ASP A 544 -25.38 -23.17 -15.00
C ASP A 544 -24.92 -23.30 -13.54
N SER A 545 -24.17 -22.32 -13.04
CA SER A 545 -23.72 -22.27 -11.64
C SER A 545 -24.93 -22.16 -10.69
N ASP A 546 -24.94 -22.98 -9.63
CA ASP A 546 -25.94 -22.84 -8.57
C ASP A 546 -25.56 -21.65 -7.66
N VAL A 547 -25.90 -20.45 -8.14
CA VAL A 547 -25.69 -19.18 -7.42
C VAL A 547 -26.25 -19.23 -6.00
N ASN A 548 -27.39 -19.87 -5.83
CA ASN A 548 -28.06 -19.93 -4.54
C ASN A 548 -27.30 -20.82 -3.54
N ALA A 549 -26.86 -22.01 -3.95
CA ALA A 549 -26.07 -22.89 -3.09
C ALA A 549 -24.70 -22.25 -2.75
N LEU A 550 -23.98 -21.72 -3.75
CA LEU A 550 -22.70 -21.06 -3.54
C LEU A 550 -22.82 -19.87 -2.57
N THR A 551 -23.89 -19.06 -2.72
CA THR A 551 -24.14 -17.91 -1.85
C THR A 551 -24.45 -18.33 -0.42
N GLN A 552 -25.25 -19.38 -0.22
CA GLN A 552 -25.54 -19.90 1.11
C GLN A 552 -24.29 -20.47 1.79
N ILE A 553 -23.45 -21.21 1.05
CA ILE A 553 -22.17 -21.75 1.56
C ILE A 553 -21.24 -20.63 1.98
N SER A 554 -21.00 -19.64 1.11
CA SER A 554 -20.13 -18.51 1.42
C SER A 554 -20.64 -17.71 2.62
N ASN A 555 -21.94 -17.36 2.64
CA ASN A 555 -22.56 -16.62 3.75
C ASN A 555 -22.50 -17.38 5.07
N ALA A 556 -22.61 -18.72 5.06
CA ALA A 556 -22.53 -19.54 6.27
C ALA A 556 -21.17 -19.43 6.98
N THR A 557 -20.11 -19.00 6.27
CA THR A 557 -18.76 -18.84 6.77
C THR A 557 -18.28 -17.38 6.81
N GLY A 558 -19.17 -16.42 6.51
CA GLY A 558 -18.83 -14.98 6.43
C GLY A 558 -17.96 -14.62 5.21
N GLY A 559 -18.02 -15.42 4.16
CA GLY A 559 -17.36 -15.15 2.87
C GLY A 559 -18.30 -14.48 1.86
N ALA A 560 -17.95 -14.57 0.57
CA ALA A 560 -18.73 -13.99 -0.52
C ALA A 560 -18.76 -14.88 -1.75
N THR A 561 -19.76 -14.64 -2.61
CA THR A 561 -19.93 -15.35 -3.88
C THR A 561 -19.89 -14.38 -5.03
N TYR A 562 -19.16 -14.74 -6.05
CA TYR A 562 -19.01 -14.03 -7.30
C TYR A 562 -19.45 -14.91 -8.46
N ILE A 563 -20.20 -14.35 -9.38
CA ILE A 563 -20.68 -15.10 -10.55
C ILE A 563 -20.21 -14.40 -11.81
N SER A 564 -19.51 -15.15 -12.64
CA SER A 564 -19.12 -14.72 -13.98
C SER A 564 -20.09 -15.30 -15.01
N LEU A 565 -20.97 -14.46 -15.52
CA LEU A 565 -21.81 -14.79 -16.69
C LEU A 565 -21.06 -14.59 -18.00
N ASP A 566 -20.05 -13.72 -18.01
CA ASP A 566 -19.13 -13.52 -19.11
C ASP A 566 -17.73 -14.02 -18.71
N PRO A 567 -17.24 -15.06 -19.32
CA PRO A 567 -15.92 -15.62 -19.01
C PRO A 567 -14.75 -14.65 -19.20
N ASN A 568 -14.92 -13.61 -20.00
CA ASN A 568 -13.90 -12.58 -20.17
C ASN A 568 -13.73 -11.75 -18.89
N ASN A 569 -14.74 -11.72 -18.00
CA ASN A 569 -14.73 -11.01 -16.73
C ASN A 569 -14.15 -11.82 -15.55
N ILE A 570 -13.79 -13.10 -15.76
CA ILE A 570 -13.30 -13.96 -14.67
C ILE A 570 -12.08 -13.35 -13.96
N GLY A 571 -11.18 -12.70 -14.71
CA GLY A 571 -10.03 -12.03 -14.16
C GLY A 571 -10.40 -10.87 -13.22
N GLU A 572 -11.41 -10.07 -13.58
CA GLU A 572 -11.94 -8.98 -12.74
C GLU A 572 -12.57 -9.52 -11.47
N ILE A 573 -13.42 -10.52 -11.63
CA ILE A 573 -14.12 -11.17 -10.51
C ILE A 573 -13.11 -11.77 -9.52
N PHE A 574 -12.04 -12.37 -10.02
CA PHE A 574 -10.99 -12.90 -9.16
C PHE A 574 -10.28 -11.78 -8.37
N LEU A 575 -9.96 -10.66 -9.02
CA LEU A 575 -9.39 -9.48 -8.36
C LEU A 575 -10.34 -8.90 -7.32
N ASP A 576 -11.63 -8.84 -7.63
CA ASP A 576 -12.65 -8.37 -6.69
C ASP A 576 -12.78 -9.29 -5.47
N ALA A 577 -12.76 -10.61 -5.69
CA ALA A 577 -12.78 -11.61 -4.63
C ALA A 577 -11.55 -11.51 -3.70
N VAL A 578 -10.37 -11.28 -4.27
CA VAL A 578 -9.15 -11.03 -3.49
C VAL A 578 -9.25 -9.71 -2.71
N GLY A 579 -9.84 -8.68 -3.31
CA GLY A 579 -10.02 -7.35 -2.71
C GLY A 579 -11.07 -7.28 -1.60
N GLN A 580 -11.90 -8.32 -1.42
CA GLN A 580 -12.93 -8.31 -0.38
C GLN A 580 -12.39 -8.16 1.05
N ARG A 581 -11.11 -8.39 1.26
CA ARG A 581 -10.45 -8.20 2.55
C ARG A 581 -10.46 -6.75 3.02
N MET A 582 -10.33 -5.79 2.08
CA MET A 582 -10.28 -4.37 2.38
C MET A 582 -11.56 -3.85 3.03
N CYS A 583 -12.66 -4.58 2.94
CA CYS A 583 -13.92 -4.16 3.53
C CYS A 583 -14.25 -4.82 4.87
N ARG A 584 -13.40 -5.72 5.43
CA ARG A 584 -13.66 -6.36 6.74
C ARG A 584 -13.38 -5.41 7.90
N PRO A 585 -14.20 -5.43 8.98
CA PRO A 585 -15.40 -6.25 9.22
C PRO A 585 -16.68 -5.71 8.57
N ASN A 586 -16.62 -4.64 7.80
CA ASN A 586 -17.78 -3.88 7.31
C ASN A 586 -18.13 -4.15 5.83
N CYS A 587 -17.81 -5.35 5.31
CA CYS A 587 -18.25 -5.72 3.97
C CYS A 587 -19.78 -5.72 3.90
N GLY A 588 -20.36 -4.57 3.53
CA GLY A 588 -21.76 -4.50 3.13
C GLY A 588 -21.94 -5.30 1.84
N ALA A 589 -23.05 -6.05 1.73
CA ALA A 589 -23.47 -6.59 0.45
C ALA A 589 -23.66 -5.41 -0.51
N GLY A 590 -22.79 -5.31 -1.53
CA GLY A 590 -22.95 -4.41 -2.66
C GLY A 590 -24.03 -4.90 -3.59
#